data_73f5cbd263e4e814ce0e6e7846ad06e6
#
_entry.id   73f5cbd263e4e814ce0e6e7846ad06e6
#
_cell.length_a   1.000
_cell.length_b   1.000
_cell.length_c   1.000
_cell.angle_alpha   90.00
_cell.angle_beta   90.00
_cell.angle_gamma   90.00
#
_symmetry.space_group_name_H-M   'P 1'
#
loop_
_entity.id
_entity.type
_entity.pdbx_description
1 polymer ?
#
loop_
_entity_poly.entity_id
_entity_poly.type
_entity_poly.pdbx_seq_one_letter_code
_entity_poly.pdbx_strand_id
1 'polypeptide(L)'
;EYQKFRLVTFIIAIICVLILSLNSSKLNQRMFKGPAEDMGLVKSSKEAVIFSKDHDSLIRTAYNMFEGQPIFGHGPKMFRIICKEETYATGINPCMTHPHNFYIQLLAETGIIGFLFLFSALAYVIYTALRQFKSIILKEKRPLSDYQVCLLAGILITVWPLTTNGNFFNNWLMIVYSLPVGFYLQSVYQNKNYKKRFIKNN
;
A
#
# COMPACT_ATOMS: atom_id res chain seq x y z
N GLU A 1 29.06 11.97 -5.03
CA GLU A 1 29.18 13.44 -4.89
C GLU A 1 27.84 14.08 -4.52
N TYR A 2 26.74 13.67 -5.13
CA TYR A 2 25.40 14.24 -4.91
C TYR A 2 24.64 13.68 -3.70
N GLN A 3 25.13 12.67 -2.99
CA GLN A 3 24.39 12.05 -1.87
C GLN A 3 24.15 13.02 -0.71
N LYS A 4 25.17 13.78 -0.34
CA LYS A 4 25.07 14.79 0.73
C LYS A 4 24.10 15.90 0.34
N PHE A 5 24.16 16.36 -0.92
CA PHE A 5 23.26 17.38 -1.45
C PHE A 5 21.79 16.90 -1.39
N ARG A 6 21.50 15.68 -1.86
CA ARG A 6 20.16 15.09 -1.79
C ARG A 6 19.64 14.99 -0.36
N LEU A 7 20.49 14.54 0.57
CA LEU A 7 20.11 14.43 1.97
C LEU A 7 19.79 15.80 2.58
N VAL A 8 20.64 16.81 2.34
CA VAL A 8 20.42 18.18 2.82
C VAL A 8 19.15 18.75 2.24
N THR A 9 18.92 18.62 0.93
CA THR A 9 17.69 19.10 0.28
C THR A 9 16.44 18.42 0.85
N PHE A 10 16.51 17.12 1.11
CA PHE A 10 15.40 16.37 1.72
C PHE A 10 15.10 16.85 3.15
N ILE A 11 16.14 17.06 3.97
CA ILE A 11 15.98 17.57 5.34
C ILE A 11 15.38 18.98 5.32
N ILE A 12 15.88 19.86 4.43
CA ILE A 12 15.32 21.22 4.29
C ILE A 12 13.85 21.16 3.87
N ALA A 13 13.49 20.30 2.92
CA ALA A 13 12.09 20.15 2.50
C ALA A 13 11.18 19.70 3.66
N ILE A 14 11.62 18.73 4.47
CA ILE A 14 10.87 18.28 5.67
C ILE A 14 10.71 19.44 6.66
N ILE A 15 11.77 20.17 6.96
CA ILE A 15 11.74 21.29 7.89
C ILE A 15 10.80 22.38 7.38
N CYS A 16 10.83 22.74 6.10
CA CYS A 16 9.93 23.70 5.49
C CYS A 16 8.45 23.25 5.60
N VAL A 17 8.16 21.98 5.31
CA VAL A 17 6.80 21.42 5.44
C VAL A 17 6.32 21.49 6.89
N LEU A 18 7.18 21.13 7.86
CA LEU A 18 6.84 21.21 9.28
C LEU A 18 6.58 22.65 9.73
N ILE A 19 7.44 23.60 9.38
CA ILE A 19 7.27 25.01 9.73
C ILE A 19 5.97 25.58 9.13
N LEU A 20 5.71 25.32 7.86
CA LEU A 20 4.47 25.76 7.21
C LEU A 20 3.23 25.13 7.84
N SER A 21 3.30 23.85 8.19
CA SER A 21 2.18 23.13 8.83
C SER A 21 1.88 23.65 10.23
N LEU A 22 2.91 24.03 11.00
CA LEU A 22 2.74 24.56 12.35
C LEU A 22 2.25 26.01 12.35
N ASN A 23 2.71 26.84 11.40
CA ASN A 23 2.34 28.26 11.31
C ASN A 23 0.98 28.52 10.65
N SER A 24 0.49 27.61 9.82
CA SER A 24 -0.81 27.71 9.18
C SER A 24 -1.88 26.94 9.93
N SER A 25 -2.87 27.64 10.50
CA SER A 25 -4.01 26.99 11.18
C SER A 25 -4.74 25.98 10.30
N LYS A 26 -4.92 26.28 9.00
CA LYS A 26 -5.57 25.37 8.05
C LYS A 26 -4.72 24.12 7.77
N LEU A 27 -3.40 24.29 7.62
CA LEU A 27 -2.50 23.16 7.40
C LEU A 27 -2.36 22.31 8.66
N ASN A 28 -2.25 22.94 9.84
CA ASN A 28 -2.20 22.22 11.12
C ASN A 28 -3.46 21.39 11.34
N GLN A 29 -4.64 21.94 11.06
CA GLN A 29 -5.90 21.21 11.15
C GLN A 29 -5.91 20.00 10.18
N ARG A 30 -5.48 20.18 8.92
CA ARG A 30 -5.49 19.11 7.92
C ARG A 30 -4.43 18.04 8.14
N MET A 31 -3.23 18.42 8.59
CA MET A 31 -2.09 17.50 8.66
C MET A 31 -2.01 16.77 10.00
N PHE A 32 -2.43 17.39 11.09
CA PHE A 32 -2.24 16.84 12.43
C PHE A 32 -3.53 16.72 13.23
N LYS A 33 -4.26 17.80 13.43
CA LYS A 33 -5.44 17.80 14.33
C LYS A 33 -6.59 16.98 13.77
N GLY A 34 -6.97 17.19 12.51
CA GLY A 34 -8.05 16.45 11.87
C GLY A 34 -7.81 14.93 11.89
N PRO A 35 -6.69 14.43 11.36
CA PRO A 35 -6.37 13.00 11.44
C PRO A 35 -6.35 12.47 12.88
N ALA A 36 -5.80 13.22 13.84
CA ALA A 36 -5.78 12.79 15.24
C ALA A 36 -7.18 12.74 15.87
N GLU A 37 -8.07 13.68 15.51
CA GLU A 37 -9.48 13.68 15.92
C GLU A 37 -10.25 12.51 15.26
N ASP A 38 -10.04 12.27 13.96
CA ASP A 38 -10.66 11.18 13.20
C ASP A 38 -10.26 9.80 13.73
N MET A 39 -9.00 9.68 14.17
CA MET A 39 -8.48 8.47 14.82
C MET A 39 -8.90 8.32 16.30
N GLY A 40 -9.59 9.31 16.87
CA GLY A 40 -10.01 9.30 18.27
C GLY A 40 -8.90 9.56 19.28
N LEU A 41 -7.74 10.09 18.86
CA LEU A 41 -6.57 10.29 19.72
C LEU A 41 -6.65 11.56 20.58
N VAL A 42 -7.44 12.56 20.18
CA VAL A 42 -7.48 13.90 20.82
C VAL A 42 -8.73 14.11 21.70
N LYS A 43 -9.84 13.50 21.36
CA LYS A 43 -11.06 13.54 22.18
C LYS A 43 -11.26 12.18 22.82
N SER A 44 -11.66 12.16 24.09
CA SER A 44 -11.98 11.00 24.91
C SER A 44 -13.03 10.04 24.27
N SER A 45 -12.76 9.59 23.04
CA SER A 45 -13.48 8.50 22.43
C SER A 45 -12.94 7.20 22.99
N LYS A 46 -13.82 6.34 23.46
CA LYS A 46 -13.45 5.07 24.12
C LYS A 46 -12.69 4.09 23.21
N GLU A 47 -12.57 4.40 21.90
CA GLU A 47 -11.93 3.52 20.93
C GLU A 47 -11.11 4.36 19.94
N ALA A 48 -9.79 4.11 19.91
CA ALA A 48 -8.91 4.60 18.86
C ALA A 48 -9.00 3.68 17.65
N VAL A 49 -9.05 4.27 16.44
CA VAL A 49 -9.10 3.54 15.17
C VAL A 49 -7.88 3.89 14.32
N ILE A 50 -7.46 3.00 13.41
CA ILE A 50 -6.22 3.17 12.63
C ILE A 50 -6.33 4.35 11.64
N PHE A 51 -7.51 4.59 11.05
CA PHE A 51 -7.71 5.66 10.08
C PHE A 51 -8.77 6.66 10.59
N SER A 52 -10.01 6.47 10.19
CA SER A 52 -11.16 7.23 10.65
C SER A 52 -12.29 6.27 10.98
N LYS A 53 -13.31 6.74 11.71
CA LYS A 53 -14.49 5.92 12.02
C LYS A 53 -15.21 5.40 10.77
N ASP A 54 -15.21 6.18 9.69
CA ASP A 54 -15.79 5.75 8.42
C ASP A 54 -14.98 4.61 7.80
N HIS A 55 -13.65 4.74 7.73
CA HIS A 55 -12.79 3.66 7.24
C HIS A 55 -12.86 2.40 8.12
N ASP A 56 -12.92 2.57 9.44
CA ASP A 56 -13.10 1.45 10.36
C ASP A 56 -14.41 0.70 10.10
N SER A 57 -15.53 1.44 9.89
CA SER A 57 -16.81 0.84 9.53
C SER A 57 -16.73 0.01 8.25
N LEU A 58 -16.08 0.55 7.20
CA LEU A 58 -15.91 -0.14 5.93
C LEU A 58 -15.02 -1.39 6.06
N ILE A 59 -13.95 -1.30 6.83
CA ILE A 59 -13.01 -2.41 7.07
C ILE A 59 -13.71 -3.53 7.84
N ARG A 60 -14.44 -3.20 8.92
CA ARG A 60 -15.18 -4.19 9.72
C ARG A 60 -16.29 -4.86 8.91
N THR A 61 -17.04 -4.08 8.12
CA THR A 61 -18.07 -4.63 7.22
C THR A 61 -17.45 -5.60 6.21
N ALA A 62 -16.33 -5.22 5.58
CA ALA A 62 -15.62 -6.11 4.64
C ALA A 62 -15.06 -7.36 5.32
N TYR A 63 -14.62 -7.24 6.59
CA TYR A 63 -14.16 -8.39 7.37
C TYR A 63 -15.33 -9.35 7.72
N ASN A 64 -16.48 -8.83 8.12
CA ASN A 64 -17.68 -9.65 8.33
C ASN A 64 -18.10 -10.40 7.05
N MET A 65 -18.01 -9.72 5.89
CA MET A 65 -18.24 -10.37 4.60
C MET A 65 -17.23 -11.53 4.37
N PHE A 66 -15.95 -11.32 4.67
CA PHE A 66 -14.95 -12.37 4.58
C PHE A 66 -15.29 -13.56 5.49
N GLU A 67 -15.72 -13.33 6.73
CA GLU A 67 -16.15 -14.41 7.64
C GLU A 67 -17.32 -15.23 7.07
N GLY A 68 -18.23 -14.58 6.35
CA GLY A 68 -19.34 -15.26 5.67
C GLY A 68 -18.93 -16.13 4.47
N GLN A 69 -17.87 -15.74 3.74
CA GLN A 69 -17.39 -16.44 2.54
C GLN A 69 -15.84 -16.47 2.49
N PRO A 70 -15.16 -17.23 3.38
CA PRO A 70 -13.72 -17.06 3.61
C PRO A 70 -12.82 -17.57 2.47
N ILE A 71 -13.25 -18.55 1.67
CA ILE A 71 -12.38 -19.17 0.67
C ILE A 71 -12.37 -18.38 -0.64
N PHE A 72 -13.52 -18.13 -1.22
CA PHE A 72 -13.68 -17.51 -2.55
C PHE A 72 -14.23 -16.09 -2.49
N GLY A 73 -14.68 -15.62 -1.31
CA GLY A 73 -15.35 -14.34 -1.14
C GLY A 73 -16.70 -14.26 -1.85
N HIS A 74 -17.27 -13.07 -1.90
CA HIS A 74 -18.59 -12.81 -2.49
C HIS A 74 -18.58 -12.51 -4.01
N GLY A 75 -17.39 -12.44 -4.59
CA GLY A 75 -17.20 -12.06 -6.01
C GLY A 75 -16.65 -10.64 -6.20
N PRO A 76 -15.94 -10.39 -7.31
CA PRO A 76 -15.40 -9.07 -7.63
C PRO A 76 -16.47 -7.98 -7.69
N LYS A 77 -16.20 -6.82 -7.10
CA LYS A 77 -17.11 -5.65 -7.02
C LYS A 77 -18.41 -5.87 -6.23
N MET A 78 -18.53 -6.97 -5.49
CA MET A 78 -19.73 -7.27 -4.71
C MET A 78 -19.81 -6.51 -3.39
N PHE A 79 -18.71 -5.96 -2.89
CA PHE A 79 -18.74 -5.15 -1.66
C PHE A 79 -19.83 -4.09 -1.69
N ARG A 80 -19.93 -3.28 -2.75
CA ARG A 80 -20.91 -2.21 -2.93
C ARG A 80 -22.37 -2.64 -2.86
N ILE A 81 -22.66 -3.91 -2.99
CA ILE A 81 -24.00 -4.49 -2.97
C ILE A 81 -24.27 -5.11 -1.61
N ILE A 82 -23.39 -6.02 -1.19
CA ILE A 82 -23.54 -6.87 0.01
C ILE A 82 -23.31 -6.10 1.31
N CYS A 83 -22.49 -5.05 1.28
CA CYS A 83 -22.24 -4.20 2.47
C CYS A 83 -23.49 -3.56 3.08
N LYS A 84 -24.63 -3.58 2.38
CA LYS A 84 -25.92 -3.07 2.87
C LYS A 84 -26.72 -4.11 3.67
N GLU A 85 -26.33 -5.37 3.60
CA GLU A 85 -27.02 -6.44 4.30
C GLU A 85 -26.75 -6.32 5.81
N GLU A 86 -27.80 -6.38 6.62
CA GLU A 86 -27.71 -6.24 8.07
C GLU A 86 -26.77 -7.26 8.71
N THR A 87 -26.61 -8.42 8.09
CA THR A 87 -25.69 -9.48 8.53
C THR A 87 -24.23 -9.01 8.56
N TYR A 88 -23.84 -8.10 7.65
CA TYR A 88 -22.45 -7.67 7.47
C TYR A 88 -22.23 -6.22 7.87
N ALA A 89 -23.24 -5.37 7.68
CA ALA A 89 -23.14 -3.93 7.93
C ALA A 89 -22.79 -3.64 9.39
N THR A 90 -21.72 -2.86 9.62
CA THR A 90 -21.33 -2.46 10.97
C THR A 90 -20.73 -1.05 10.98
N GLY A 91 -20.97 -0.32 12.09
CA GLY A 91 -20.44 1.04 12.27
C GLY A 91 -21.33 2.13 11.65
N ILE A 92 -20.74 3.32 11.45
CA ILE A 92 -21.47 4.55 11.10
C ILE A 92 -21.83 4.58 9.60
N ASN A 93 -20.84 4.26 8.75
CA ASN A 93 -20.95 4.26 7.29
C ASN A 93 -20.44 2.92 6.72
N PRO A 94 -21.24 1.84 6.84
CA PRO A 94 -20.74 0.49 6.53
C PRO A 94 -20.57 0.24 5.03
N CYS A 95 -21.10 1.11 4.16
CA CYS A 95 -21.22 0.81 2.75
C CYS A 95 -20.82 1.96 1.82
N MET A 96 -19.87 1.65 0.94
CA MET A 96 -19.41 2.51 -0.15
C MET A 96 -19.14 1.66 -1.42
N THR A 97 -18.50 2.25 -2.42
CA THR A 97 -18.14 1.52 -3.66
C THR A 97 -17.08 0.44 -3.42
N HIS A 98 -16.27 0.59 -2.39
CA HIS A 98 -15.18 -0.33 -1.97
C HIS A 98 -14.67 0.07 -0.57
N PRO A 99 -13.96 -0.80 0.16
CA PRO A 99 -13.54 -0.56 1.54
C PRO A 99 -12.26 0.28 1.69
N HIS A 100 -11.77 0.92 0.63
CA HIS A 100 -10.58 1.77 0.59
C HIS A 100 -9.26 1.11 1.03
N ASN A 101 -9.20 -0.22 1.03
CA ASN A 101 -7.99 -0.98 1.28
C ASN A 101 -8.01 -2.26 0.44
N PHE A 102 -6.95 -2.50 -0.36
CA PHE A 102 -6.88 -3.64 -1.27
C PHE A 102 -6.94 -4.99 -0.57
N TYR A 103 -6.28 -5.12 0.58
CA TYR A 103 -6.21 -6.41 1.29
C TYR A 103 -7.55 -6.82 1.83
N ILE A 104 -8.24 -5.91 2.50
CA ILE A 104 -9.56 -6.19 3.05
C ILE A 104 -10.61 -6.33 1.94
N GLN A 105 -10.46 -5.60 0.82
CA GLN A 105 -11.31 -5.77 -0.35
C GLN A 105 -11.15 -7.17 -0.94
N LEU A 106 -9.91 -7.64 -1.14
CA LEU A 106 -9.67 -8.97 -1.66
C LEU A 106 -10.17 -10.07 -0.72
N LEU A 107 -10.01 -9.90 0.60
CA LEU A 107 -10.59 -10.83 1.57
C LEU A 107 -12.11 -10.92 1.40
N ALA A 108 -12.82 -9.80 1.35
CA ALA A 108 -14.29 -9.78 1.21
C ALA A 108 -14.78 -10.30 -0.14
N GLU A 109 -14.11 -9.91 -1.23
CA GLU A 109 -14.59 -10.16 -2.59
C GLU A 109 -14.01 -11.41 -3.26
N THR A 110 -12.80 -11.85 -2.87
CA THR A 110 -12.13 -13.04 -3.46
C THR A 110 -11.62 -14.04 -2.42
N GLY A 111 -11.93 -13.80 -1.16
CA GLY A 111 -11.55 -14.65 -0.06
C GLY A 111 -10.04 -14.71 0.16
N ILE A 112 -9.61 -15.73 0.90
CA ILE A 112 -8.20 -15.94 1.23
C ILE A 112 -7.34 -16.16 -0.03
N ILE A 113 -7.90 -16.70 -1.11
CA ILE A 113 -7.15 -16.97 -2.35
C ILE A 113 -6.65 -15.66 -2.97
N GLY A 114 -7.52 -14.68 -3.19
CA GLY A 114 -7.12 -13.39 -3.75
C GLY A 114 -6.23 -12.58 -2.79
N PHE A 115 -6.50 -12.65 -1.49
CA PHE A 115 -5.65 -12.05 -0.48
C PHE A 115 -4.21 -12.61 -0.53
N LEU A 116 -4.04 -13.93 -0.58
CA LEU A 116 -2.72 -14.56 -0.63
C LEU A 116 -1.94 -14.18 -1.88
N PHE A 117 -2.62 -13.95 -3.01
CA PHE A 117 -1.98 -13.45 -4.22
C PHE A 117 -1.31 -12.09 -3.99
N LEU A 118 -2.04 -11.11 -3.45
CA LEU A 118 -1.49 -9.78 -3.17
C LEU A 118 -0.46 -9.82 -2.03
N PHE A 119 -0.72 -10.61 -1.00
CA PHE A 119 0.19 -10.79 0.13
C PHE A 119 1.53 -11.40 -0.29
N SER A 120 1.52 -12.38 -1.21
CA SER A 120 2.74 -12.96 -1.75
C SER A 120 3.55 -11.95 -2.57
N ALA A 121 2.88 -11.06 -3.31
CA ALA A 121 3.55 -9.97 -4.01
C ALA A 121 4.22 -9.00 -3.02
N LEU A 122 3.53 -8.59 -1.95
CA LEU A 122 4.11 -7.77 -0.89
C LEU A 122 5.32 -8.46 -0.23
N ALA A 123 5.18 -9.74 0.13
CA ALA A 123 6.26 -10.52 0.74
C ALA A 123 7.50 -10.58 -0.17
N TYR A 124 7.31 -10.77 -1.48
CA TYR A 124 8.38 -10.73 -2.46
C TYR A 124 9.07 -9.35 -2.52
N VAL A 125 8.28 -8.26 -2.53
CA VAL A 125 8.81 -6.88 -2.54
C VAL A 125 9.63 -6.60 -1.28
N ILE A 126 9.10 -6.96 -0.10
CA ILE A 126 9.79 -6.79 1.19
C ILE A 126 11.09 -7.63 1.21
N TYR A 127 11.02 -8.89 0.84
CA TYR A 127 12.18 -9.78 0.77
C TYR A 127 13.29 -9.18 -0.11
N THR A 128 12.91 -8.68 -1.29
CA THR A 128 13.85 -8.10 -2.24
C THR A 128 14.47 -6.80 -1.72
N ALA A 129 13.66 -5.94 -1.08
CA ALA A 129 14.12 -4.73 -0.43
C ALA A 129 15.10 -5.02 0.73
N LEU A 130 14.78 -6.01 1.57
CA LEU A 130 15.65 -6.44 2.67
C LEU A 130 16.99 -6.99 2.15
N ARG A 131 17.00 -7.77 1.07
CA ARG A 131 18.24 -8.24 0.43
C ARG A 131 19.08 -7.08 -0.08
N GLN A 132 18.47 -6.09 -0.72
CA GLN A 132 19.15 -4.89 -1.19
C GLN A 132 19.76 -4.11 -0.01
N PHE A 133 18.99 -3.93 1.06
CA PHE A 133 19.41 -3.23 2.26
C PHE A 133 20.59 -3.95 2.95
N LYS A 134 20.49 -5.27 3.11
CA LYS A 134 21.56 -6.11 3.64
C LYS A 134 22.87 -5.93 2.85
N SER A 135 22.79 -5.97 1.52
CA SER A 135 24.01 -5.83 0.67
C SER A 135 24.68 -4.46 0.82
N ILE A 136 23.89 -3.39 1.06
CA ILE A 136 24.41 -2.05 1.31
C ILE A 136 25.15 -2.00 2.66
N ILE A 137 24.55 -2.56 3.71
CA ILE A 137 25.16 -2.60 5.06
C ILE A 137 26.47 -3.40 5.05
N LEU A 138 26.46 -4.56 4.43
CA LEU A 138 27.63 -5.46 4.37
C LEU A 138 28.64 -5.05 3.30
N LYS A 139 28.41 -3.96 2.57
CA LYS A 139 29.26 -3.49 1.45
C LYS A 139 29.47 -4.55 0.37
N GLU A 140 28.49 -5.42 0.17
CA GLU A 140 28.48 -6.45 -0.86
C GLU A 140 27.96 -5.90 -2.19
N LYS A 141 28.09 -6.71 -3.26
CA LYS A 141 27.52 -6.36 -4.57
C LYS A 141 26.00 -6.26 -4.49
N ARG A 142 25.46 -5.10 -4.83
CA ARG A 142 24.01 -4.85 -4.81
C ARG A 142 23.28 -5.78 -5.79
N PRO A 143 22.21 -6.48 -5.35
CA PRO A 143 21.41 -7.36 -6.21
C PRO A 143 20.60 -6.59 -7.24
N LEU A 144 20.18 -5.35 -6.95
CA LEU A 144 19.37 -4.49 -7.79
C LEU A 144 20.14 -3.28 -8.29
N SER A 145 19.87 -2.85 -9.51
CA SER A 145 20.26 -1.55 -10.05
C SER A 145 19.42 -0.42 -9.44
N ASP A 146 19.88 0.84 -9.55
CA ASP A 146 19.12 2.00 -9.06
C ASP A 146 17.75 2.11 -9.74
N TYR A 147 17.66 1.80 -11.03
CA TYR A 147 16.38 1.74 -11.76
C TYR A 147 15.41 0.72 -11.15
N GLN A 148 15.90 -0.49 -10.85
CA GLN A 148 15.09 -1.53 -10.22
C GLN A 148 14.65 -1.15 -8.80
N VAL A 149 15.50 -0.46 -8.05
CA VAL A 149 15.16 0.05 -6.71
C VAL A 149 14.04 1.09 -6.80
N CYS A 150 14.10 2.03 -7.76
CA CYS A 150 13.05 3.02 -7.96
C CYS A 150 11.70 2.37 -8.31
N LEU A 151 11.70 1.38 -9.21
CA LEU A 151 10.49 0.64 -9.56
C LEU A 151 9.93 -0.14 -8.38
N LEU A 152 10.81 -0.81 -7.62
CA LEU A 152 10.41 -1.57 -6.42
C LEU A 152 9.82 -0.66 -5.34
N ALA A 153 10.36 0.54 -5.16
CA ALA A 153 9.81 1.54 -4.23
C ALA A 153 8.40 1.98 -4.65
N GLY A 154 8.17 2.23 -5.95
CA GLY A 154 6.84 2.53 -6.48
C GLY A 154 5.84 1.40 -6.24
N ILE A 155 6.26 0.14 -6.48
CA ILE A 155 5.43 -1.04 -6.20
C ILE A 155 5.13 -1.12 -4.69
N LEU A 156 6.14 -0.96 -3.83
CA LEU A 156 5.97 -1.02 -2.38
C LEU A 156 4.95 -0.01 -1.86
N ILE A 157 5.02 1.25 -2.33
CA ILE A 157 4.05 2.28 -1.96
C ILE A 157 2.63 1.87 -2.36
N THR A 158 2.47 1.29 -3.55
CA THR A 158 1.15 0.87 -4.06
C THR A 158 0.55 -0.30 -3.27
N VAL A 159 1.39 -1.28 -2.89
CA VAL A 159 0.93 -2.49 -2.18
C VAL A 159 1.09 -2.39 -0.66
N TRP A 160 1.41 -1.23 -0.12
CA TRP A 160 1.57 -1.06 1.33
C TRP A 160 0.24 -1.24 2.06
N PRO A 161 0.15 -2.10 3.09
CA PRO A 161 -1.13 -2.47 3.70
C PRO A 161 -1.89 -1.32 4.37
N LEU A 162 -1.18 -0.29 4.83
CA LEU A 162 -1.77 0.87 5.50
C LEU A 162 -2.09 2.04 4.54
N THR A 163 -1.90 1.86 3.24
CA THR A 163 -2.28 2.88 2.26
C THR A 163 -3.77 2.76 1.95
N THR A 164 -4.48 3.88 2.00
CA THR A 164 -5.84 3.94 1.47
C THR A 164 -5.78 3.86 -0.05
N ASN A 165 -6.50 2.93 -0.63
CA ASN A 165 -6.46 2.64 -2.05
C ASN A 165 -7.84 2.85 -2.69
N GLY A 166 -7.85 2.98 -4.03
CA GLY A 166 -9.06 2.90 -4.82
C GLY A 166 -9.59 1.46 -4.92
N ASN A 167 -10.59 1.25 -5.77
CA ASN A 167 -11.13 -0.10 -5.99
C ASN A 167 -10.13 -0.97 -6.75
N PHE A 168 -9.76 -2.13 -6.18
CA PHE A 168 -8.83 -3.09 -6.80
C PHE A 168 -9.30 -3.56 -8.18
N PHE A 169 -10.60 -3.71 -8.38
CA PHE A 169 -11.19 -4.14 -9.65
C PHE A 169 -11.53 -2.97 -10.58
N ASN A 170 -10.90 -1.80 -10.38
CA ASN A 170 -10.98 -0.67 -11.31
C ASN A 170 -9.89 -0.79 -12.38
N ASN A 171 -10.30 -0.98 -13.63
CA ASN A 171 -9.38 -1.24 -14.74
C ASN A 171 -8.33 -0.13 -14.92
N TRP A 172 -8.71 1.14 -14.83
CA TRP A 172 -7.81 2.26 -14.99
C TRP A 172 -6.73 2.31 -13.90
N LEU A 173 -7.14 2.15 -12.65
CA LEU A 173 -6.20 2.12 -11.52
C LEU A 173 -5.25 0.93 -11.65
N MET A 174 -5.75 -0.23 -12.01
CA MET A 174 -4.92 -1.43 -12.15
C MET A 174 -3.91 -1.33 -13.29
N ILE A 175 -4.25 -0.67 -14.39
CA ILE A 175 -3.28 -0.38 -15.46
C ILE A 175 -2.13 0.46 -14.89
N VAL A 176 -2.43 1.57 -14.22
CA VAL A 176 -1.40 2.47 -13.66
C VAL A 176 -0.54 1.74 -12.63
N TYR A 177 -1.13 0.99 -11.73
CA TYR A 177 -0.41 0.25 -10.68
C TYR A 177 0.42 -0.92 -11.22
N SER A 178 0.02 -1.50 -12.36
CA SER A 178 0.76 -2.59 -13.01
C SER A 178 1.97 -2.13 -13.82
N LEU A 179 2.04 -0.87 -14.24
CA LEU A 179 3.16 -0.36 -15.04
C LEU A 179 4.53 -0.54 -14.35
N PRO A 180 4.74 -0.13 -13.09
CA PRO A 180 6.01 -0.37 -12.40
C PRO A 180 6.35 -1.86 -12.28
N VAL A 181 5.34 -2.73 -12.12
CA VAL A 181 5.52 -4.18 -12.04
C VAL A 181 6.03 -4.72 -13.38
N GLY A 182 5.40 -4.31 -14.51
CA GLY A 182 5.81 -4.72 -15.85
C GLY A 182 7.26 -4.31 -16.15
N PHE A 183 7.62 -3.05 -15.88
CA PHE A 183 8.99 -2.56 -16.09
C PHE A 183 10.00 -3.25 -15.18
N TYR A 184 9.65 -3.52 -13.93
CA TYR A 184 10.50 -4.24 -13.02
C TYR A 184 10.79 -5.66 -13.51
N LEU A 185 9.77 -6.42 -13.89
CA LEU A 185 9.90 -7.78 -14.41
C LEU A 185 10.74 -7.80 -15.70
N GLN A 186 10.52 -6.87 -16.62
CA GLN A 186 11.32 -6.71 -17.83
C GLN A 186 12.80 -6.50 -17.52
N SER A 187 13.10 -5.59 -16.58
CA SER A 187 14.49 -5.28 -16.20
C SER A 187 15.21 -6.47 -15.56
N VAL A 188 14.50 -7.26 -14.75
CA VAL A 188 15.04 -8.50 -14.16
C VAL A 188 15.30 -9.56 -15.23
N TYR A 189 14.38 -9.72 -16.18
CA TYR A 189 14.52 -10.66 -17.30
C TYR A 189 15.71 -10.32 -18.20
N GLN A 190 15.88 -9.06 -18.58
CA GLN A 190 17.00 -8.59 -19.37
C GLN A 190 18.35 -8.86 -18.69
N ASN A 191 18.46 -8.57 -17.40
CA ASN A 191 19.67 -8.83 -16.63
C ASN A 191 20.03 -10.33 -16.59
N LYS A 192 19.05 -11.22 -16.45
CA LYS A 192 19.28 -12.66 -16.50
C LYS A 192 19.80 -13.12 -17.86
N ASN A 193 19.23 -12.64 -18.95
CA ASN A 193 19.62 -13.03 -20.30
C ASN A 193 21.01 -12.50 -20.69
N TYR A 194 21.35 -11.29 -20.28
CA TYR A 194 22.68 -10.73 -20.45
C TYR A 194 23.74 -11.61 -19.76
N LYS A 195 23.52 -11.97 -18.49
CA LYS A 195 24.42 -12.87 -17.76
C LYS A 195 24.58 -14.23 -18.41
N LYS A 196 23.49 -14.86 -18.90
CA LYS A 196 23.55 -16.15 -19.59
C LYS A 196 24.36 -16.09 -20.89
N ARG A 197 24.23 -15.00 -21.68
CA ARG A 197 25.01 -14.83 -22.92
C ARG A 197 26.49 -14.64 -22.63
N PHE A 198 26.82 -13.87 -21.59
CA PHE A 198 28.20 -13.63 -21.20
C PHE A 198 28.93 -14.91 -20.74
N ILE A 199 28.26 -15.75 -19.97
CA ILE A 199 28.82 -17.05 -19.49
C ILE A 199 28.96 -18.07 -20.65
N LYS A 200 28.12 -17.99 -21.69
CA LYS A 200 28.19 -18.91 -22.84
C LYS A 200 29.28 -18.56 -23.84
N ASN A 201 29.78 -17.32 -23.83
CA ASN A 201 30.76 -16.81 -24.78
C ASN A 201 32.18 -16.73 -24.17
N ASN A 202 32.36 -17.07 -22.91
CA ASN A 202 33.62 -17.27 -22.20
C ASN A 202 33.76 -18.71 -21.73
#